data_605afe6f2f3351a09578794e5517dea7
#
_entry.id   605afe6f2f3351a09578794e5517dea7
#
_cell.length_a   1.000
_cell.length_b   1.000
_cell.length_c   1.000
_cell.angle_alpha   90.00
_cell.angle_beta   90.00
_cell.angle_gamma   90.00
#
_symmetry.space_group_name_H-M   'P 1'
#
loop_
_entity.id
_entity.type
_entity.pdbx_description
1 polymer ?
#
loop_
_entity_poly.entity_id
_entity_poly.type
_entity_poly.pdbx_seq_one_letter_code
_entity_poly.pdbx_strand_id
1 'polypeptide(L)'
;MLTAEQEKWISHLSNDRKVKIVPFDPTSQEKFERVKSVIQSKLGEGIRVEHRGATSFGISGQDENDVYVPVAAELFDSYLALLTELFGEPKSHYPLERARFVASEAGKHVDIFLTNKEHASWLSGIKFENYLREHPEILKEYTGMKEAGDGLSVREYYRRKIEFINEVLSRV
;
A
#
# COMPACT_ATOMS: atom_id res chain seq x y z
N MET A 1 8.81 -15.65 9.71
CA MET A 1 10.22 -15.27 9.88
C MET A 1 10.56 -14.18 8.87
N LEU A 2 11.36 -13.18 9.26
CA LEU A 2 11.76 -12.05 8.38
C LEU A 2 12.98 -12.43 7.54
N THR A 3 13.06 -11.91 6.32
CA THR A 3 14.29 -12.00 5.50
C THR A 3 15.31 -10.96 5.96
N ALA A 4 16.59 -11.12 5.58
CA ALA A 4 17.65 -10.16 5.89
C ALA A 4 17.35 -8.76 5.33
N GLU A 5 16.76 -8.68 4.14
CA GLU A 5 16.35 -7.41 3.51
C GLU A 5 15.21 -6.73 4.29
N GLN A 6 14.22 -7.51 4.74
CA GLN A 6 13.13 -7.02 5.58
C GLN A 6 13.64 -6.50 6.92
N GLU A 7 14.55 -7.24 7.59
CA GLU A 7 15.19 -6.79 8.83
C GLU A 7 15.95 -5.47 8.63
N LYS A 8 16.72 -5.37 7.55
CA LYS A 8 17.45 -4.16 7.19
C LYS A 8 16.49 -2.98 6.98
N TRP A 9 15.42 -3.17 6.22
CA TRP A 9 14.41 -2.14 5.98
C TRP A 9 13.73 -1.71 7.28
N ILE A 10 13.29 -2.66 8.11
CA ILE A 10 12.64 -2.39 9.40
C ILE A 10 13.58 -1.60 10.32
N SER A 11 14.87 -1.88 10.31
CA SER A 11 15.85 -1.17 11.16
C SER A 11 15.92 0.34 10.88
N HIS A 12 15.57 0.78 9.67
CA HIS A 12 15.52 2.21 9.29
C HIS A 12 14.22 2.90 9.71
N LEU A 13 13.19 2.15 10.12
CA LEU A 13 11.93 2.74 10.57
C LEU A 13 12.06 3.38 11.94
N SER A 14 11.28 4.43 12.16
CA SER A 14 11.27 5.16 13.44
C SER A 14 10.82 4.27 14.60
N ASN A 15 11.60 4.29 15.68
CA ASN A 15 11.23 3.68 16.96
C ASN A 15 10.47 4.65 17.88
N ASP A 16 10.53 5.94 17.61
CA ASP A 16 9.92 6.99 18.44
C ASP A 16 8.50 7.34 17.96
N ARG A 17 8.31 7.43 16.64
CA ARG A 17 6.99 7.70 16.07
C ARG A 17 6.05 6.53 16.33
N LYS A 18 4.83 6.87 16.76
CA LYS A 18 3.77 5.89 17.06
C LYS A 18 2.80 5.77 15.90
N VAL A 19 2.37 4.55 15.65
CA VAL A 19 1.27 4.27 14.72
C VAL A 19 -0.05 4.61 15.40
N LYS A 20 -0.96 5.22 14.64
CA LYS A 20 -2.34 5.42 15.03
C LYS A 20 -3.24 4.60 14.11
N ILE A 21 -4.03 3.74 14.69
CA ILE A 21 -5.03 2.94 13.97
C ILE A 21 -6.40 3.54 14.22
N VAL A 22 -7.14 3.77 13.15
CA VAL A 22 -8.49 4.33 13.19
C VAL A 22 -9.49 3.36 12.59
N PRO A 23 -10.78 3.44 12.96
CA PRO A 23 -11.84 2.68 12.30
C PRO A 23 -11.91 2.96 10.80
N PHE A 24 -12.48 2.04 10.05
CA PHE A 24 -12.71 2.19 8.61
C PHE A 24 -13.54 3.45 8.31
N ASP A 25 -13.07 4.24 7.37
CA ASP A 25 -13.78 5.39 6.82
C ASP A 25 -14.67 4.94 5.64
N PRO A 26 -16.00 4.96 5.77
CA PRO A 26 -16.91 4.51 4.71
C PRO A 26 -16.86 5.38 3.44
N THR A 27 -16.25 6.58 3.48
CA THR A 27 -16.05 7.45 2.31
C THR A 27 -14.77 7.14 1.54
N SER A 28 -14.00 6.14 1.96
CA SER A 28 -12.70 5.80 1.36
C SER A 28 -12.82 5.42 -0.12
N GLN A 29 -13.86 4.68 -0.51
CA GLN A 29 -14.07 4.30 -1.91
C GLN A 29 -14.35 5.51 -2.79
N GLU A 30 -15.17 6.45 -2.34
CA GLU A 30 -15.47 7.68 -3.08
C GLU A 30 -14.21 8.54 -3.25
N LYS A 31 -13.40 8.66 -2.21
CA LYS A 31 -12.11 9.37 -2.28
C LYS A 31 -11.13 8.69 -3.24
N PHE A 32 -11.08 7.36 -3.23
CA PHE A 32 -10.30 6.59 -4.20
C PHE A 32 -10.74 6.88 -5.65
N GLU A 33 -12.05 6.86 -5.95
CA GLU A 33 -12.55 7.11 -7.32
C GLU A 33 -12.17 8.51 -7.83
N ARG A 34 -12.14 9.51 -6.96
CA ARG A 34 -11.67 10.86 -7.34
C ARG A 34 -10.19 10.87 -7.70
N VAL A 35 -9.35 10.24 -6.88
CA VAL A 35 -7.90 10.14 -7.16
C VAL A 35 -7.65 9.33 -8.45
N LYS A 36 -8.37 8.23 -8.63
CA LYS A 36 -8.33 7.44 -9.87
C LYS A 36 -8.64 8.27 -11.09
N SER A 37 -9.71 9.08 -11.04
CA SER A 37 -10.10 9.97 -12.14
C SER A 37 -9.00 10.99 -12.48
N VAL A 38 -8.34 11.57 -11.49
CA VAL A 38 -7.20 12.48 -11.69
C VAL A 38 -6.04 11.76 -12.38
N ILE A 39 -5.69 10.55 -11.92
CA ILE A 39 -4.63 9.75 -12.53
C ILE A 39 -4.98 9.39 -13.97
N GLN A 40 -6.20 8.89 -14.22
CA GLN A 40 -6.63 8.48 -15.56
C GLN A 40 -6.75 9.67 -16.53
N SER A 41 -7.11 10.86 -16.06
CA SER A 41 -7.13 12.07 -16.91
C SER A 41 -5.75 12.45 -17.41
N LYS A 42 -4.68 12.14 -16.68
CA LYS A 42 -3.29 12.42 -17.04
C LYS A 42 -2.63 11.28 -17.82
N LEU A 43 -2.86 10.03 -17.38
CA LEU A 43 -2.15 8.86 -17.91
C LEU A 43 -2.93 8.13 -19.00
N GLY A 44 -4.22 8.43 -19.16
CA GLY A 44 -5.15 7.79 -20.09
C GLY A 44 -6.23 6.96 -19.38
N GLU A 45 -7.43 6.99 -19.89
CA GLU A 45 -8.60 6.29 -19.30
C GLU A 45 -8.42 4.77 -19.21
N GLY A 46 -7.60 4.19 -20.08
CA GLY A 46 -7.31 2.75 -20.08
C GLY A 46 -6.28 2.32 -19.06
N ILE A 47 -5.63 3.25 -18.34
CA ILE A 47 -4.65 2.87 -17.32
C ILE A 47 -5.33 2.17 -16.14
N ARG A 48 -4.74 1.07 -15.69
CA ARG A 48 -5.21 0.35 -14.51
C ARG A 48 -4.86 1.11 -13.25
N VAL A 49 -5.86 1.39 -12.41
CA VAL A 49 -5.70 2.02 -11.10
C VAL A 49 -6.49 1.20 -10.09
N GLU A 50 -5.84 0.74 -9.03
CA GLU A 50 -6.43 -0.16 -8.05
C GLU A 50 -6.48 0.45 -6.65
N HIS A 51 -7.61 0.26 -5.97
CA HIS A 51 -7.74 0.50 -4.55
C HIS A 51 -7.27 -0.74 -3.79
N ARG A 52 -6.25 -0.57 -2.94
CA ARG A 52 -5.65 -1.66 -2.18
C ARG A 52 -5.52 -1.31 -0.70
N GLY A 53 -4.92 -2.19 0.10
CA GLY A 53 -4.70 -1.96 1.52
C GLY A 53 -5.97 -2.03 2.37
N ALA A 54 -5.88 -1.55 3.61
CA ALA A 54 -6.93 -1.69 4.64
C ALA A 54 -8.30 -1.14 4.21
N THR A 55 -8.32 0.04 3.59
CA THR A 55 -9.57 0.68 3.18
C THR A 55 -10.27 -0.05 2.04
N SER A 56 -9.54 -0.79 1.20
CA SER A 56 -10.13 -1.63 0.16
C SER A 56 -10.83 -2.88 0.72
N PHE A 57 -10.47 -3.29 1.93
CA PHE A 57 -11.10 -4.39 2.67
C PHE A 57 -12.20 -3.93 3.63
N GLY A 58 -12.36 -2.63 3.83
CA GLY A 58 -13.31 -2.09 4.81
C GLY A 58 -12.89 -2.34 6.25
N ILE A 59 -11.59 -2.39 6.54
CA ILE A 59 -11.05 -2.66 7.88
C ILE A 59 -10.30 -1.44 8.45
N SER A 60 -10.07 -1.47 9.76
CA SER A 60 -9.27 -0.47 10.48
C SER A 60 -7.85 -0.34 9.92
N GLY A 61 -7.29 0.86 9.91
CA GLY A 61 -5.96 1.13 9.37
C GLY A 61 -5.39 2.48 9.81
N GLN A 62 -4.34 2.93 9.13
CA GLN A 62 -3.60 4.15 9.47
C GLN A 62 -4.22 5.44 8.91
N ASP A 63 -5.51 5.43 8.57
CA ASP A 63 -6.26 6.55 7.99
C ASP A 63 -5.73 7.01 6.63
N GLU A 64 -5.39 6.07 5.78
CA GLU A 64 -4.86 6.31 4.45
C GLU A 64 -5.54 5.44 3.39
N ASN A 65 -5.59 5.95 2.15
CA ASN A 65 -5.93 5.16 0.98
C ASN A 65 -4.65 4.76 0.24
N ASP A 66 -4.54 3.50 -0.10
CA ASP A 66 -3.47 2.97 -0.93
C ASP A 66 -3.99 2.81 -2.37
N VAL A 67 -3.42 3.59 -3.29
CA VAL A 67 -3.76 3.61 -4.71
C VAL A 67 -2.59 3.05 -5.51
N TYR A 68 -2.82 2.03 -6.30
CA TYR A 68 -1.77 1.38 -7.09
C TYR A 68 -1.99 1.56 -8.59
N VAL A 69 -0.92 1.86 -9.30
CA VAL A 69 -0.85 1.97 -10.76
C VAL A 69 0.15 0.91 -11.26
N PRO A 70 -0.30 -0.33 -11.52
CA PRO A 70 0.55 -1.40 -12.01
C PRO A 70 0.80 -1.22 -13.52
N VAL A 71 2.06 -1.16 -13.90
CA VAL A 71 2.50 -0.95 -15.29
C VAL A 71 3.56 -1.99 -15.71
N ALA A 72 3.70 -2.19 -17.00
CA ALA A 72 4.81 -2.98 -17.55
C ALA A 72 6.15 -2.26 -17.31
N ALA A 73 7.24 -3.02 -17.20
CA ALA A 73 8.56 -2.48 -16.90
C ALA A 73 9.02 -1.40 -17.90
N GLU A 74 8.76 -1.61 -19.19
CA GLU A 74 9.11 -0.68 -20.27
C GLU A 74 8.35 0.66 -20.21
N LEU A 75 7.22 0.72 -19.49
CA LEU A 75 6.42 1.94 -19.31
C LEU A 75 6.70 2.66 -17.99
N PHE A 76 7.48 2.05 -17.09
CA PHE A 76 7.64 2.52 -15.72
C PHE A 76 8.17 3.97 -15.70
N ASP A 77 9.26 4.27 -16.39
CA ASP A 77 9.88 5.59 -16.33
C ASP A 77 9.01 6.69 -16.99
N SER A 78 8.26 6.36 -18.04
CA SER A 78 7.34 7.32 -18.66
C SER A 78 6.17 7.68 -17.73
N TYR A 79 5.60 6.71 -17.03
CA TYR A 79 4.54 6.97 -16.07
C TYR A 79 5.07 7.60 -14.77
N LEU A 80 6.32 7.29 -14.38
CA LEU A 80 6.98 7.98 -13.27
C LEU A 80 7.03 9.50 -13.53
N ALA A 81 7.44 9.92 -14.73
CA ALA A 81 7.49 11.34 -15.12
C ALA A 81 6.10 11.99 -15.04
N LEU A 82 5.06 11.33 -15.59
CA LEU A 82 3.69 11.86 -15.58
C LEU A 82 3.10 11.97 -14.15
N LEU A 83 3.36 10.99 -13.28
CA LEU A 83 2.92 11.05 -11.89
C LEU A 83 3.70 12.10 -11.09
N THR A 84 4.98 12.33 -11.43
CA THR A 84 5.76 13.42 -10.84
C THR A 84 5.18 14.79 -11.18
N GLU A 85 4.70 14.98 -12.42
CA GLU A 85 3.98 16.21 -12.81
C GLU A 85 2.68 16.41 -12.01
N LEU A 86 1.95 15.33 -11.67
CA LEU A 86 0.70 15.40 -10.92
C LEU A 86 0.90 15.62 -9.41
N PHE A 87 1.84 14.90 -8.80
CA PHE A 87 1.95 14.75 -7.35
C PHE A 87 3.26 15.26 -6.76
N GLY A 88 4.16 15.79 -7.60
CA GLY A 88 5.52 16.18 -7.19
C GLY A 88 6.46 14.97 -7.10
N GLU A 89 7.66 15.22 -6.57
CA GLU A 89 8.69 14.19 -6.45
C GLU A 89 8.22 13.00 -5.56
N PRO A 90 8.54 11.76 -5.96
CA PRO A 90 8.19 10.60 -5.16
C PRO A 90 8.90 10.64 -3.80
N LYS A 91 8.20 10.19 -2.75
CA LYS A 91 8.75 10.08 -1.38
C LYS A 91 9.67 8.89 -1.21
N SER A 92 9.55 7.89 -2.09
CA SER A 92 10.50 6.78 -2.23
C SER A 92 10.50 6.29 -3.68
N HIS A 93 11.66 5.88 -4.17
CA HIS A 93 11.82 5.37 -5.52
C HIS A 93 12.83 4.22 -5.54
N TYR A 94 12.36 3.07 -5.94
CA TYR A 94 13.15 1.87 -6.22
C TYR A 94 13.06 1.63 -7.73
N PRO A 95 14.14 1.84 -8.50
CA PRO A 95 14.13 1.80 -9.97
C PRO A 95 13.53 0.50 -10.50
N LEU A 96 12.59 0.61 -11.45
CA LEU A 96 11.87 -0.51 -12.10
C LEU A 96 11.16 -1.47 -11.12
N GLU A 97 10.99 -1.07 -9.88
CA GLU A 97 10.21 -1.79 -8.90
C GLU A 97 8.98 -0.99 -8.49
N ARG A 98 9.20 0.14 -7.81
CA ARG A 98 8.12 0.93 -7.21
C ARG A 98 8.54 2.36 -6.93
N ALA A 99 7.63 3.30 -7.17
CA ALA A 99 7.74 4.67 -6.67
C ALA A 99 6.49 5.02 -5.86
N ARG A 100 6.65 5.73 -4.74
CA ARG A 100 5.57 6.17 -3.87
C ARG A 100 5.43 7.69 -3.90
N PHE A 101 4.24 8.14 -4.24
CA PHE A 101 3.82 9.54 -4.17
C PHE A 101 2.84 9.73 -3.02
N VAL A 102 2.71 10.95 -2.54
CA VAL A 102 1.76 11.31 -1.48
C VAL A 102 0.85 12.41 -1.96
N ALA A 103 -0.43 12.24 -1.74
CA ALA A 103 -1.47 13.23 -2.00
C ALA A 103 -2.44 13.32 -0.83
N SER A 104 -3.40 14.24 -0.93
CA SER A 104 -4.52 14.35 0.01
C SER A 104 -5.81 14.47 -0.78
N GLU A 105 -6.83 13.73 -0.38
CA GLU A 105 -8.17 13.84 -0.96
C GLU A 105 -9.21 14.02 0.16
N ALA A 106 -9.88 15.18 0.15
CA ALA A 106 -10.84 15.55 1.19
C ALA A 106 -10.31 15.34 2.62
N GLY A 107 -9.06 15.75 2.87
CA GLY A 107 -8.37 15.65 4.15
C GLY A 107 -7.80 14.27 4.49
N LYS A 108 -8.02 13.25 3.64
CA LYS A 108 -7.47 11.91 3.81
C LYS A 108 -6.11 11.79 3.13
N HIS A 109 -5.14 11.23 3.83
CA HIS A 109 -3.85 10.87 3.26
C HIS A 109 -4.02 9.78 2.18
N VAL A 110 -3.35 9.97 1.05
CA VAL A 110 -3.36 9.02 -0.06
C VAL A 110 -1.93 8.69 -0.45
N ASP A 111 -1.58 7.41 -0.36
CA ASP A 111 -0.35 6.88 -0.93
C ASP A 111 -0.63 6.36 -2.34
N ILE A 112 0.10 6.87 -3.33
CA ILE A 112 0.00 6.44 -4.72
C ILE A 112 1.28 5.70 -5.09
N PHE A 113 1.14 4.44 -5.48
CA PHE A 113 2.25 3.56 -5.85
C PHE A 113 2.23 3.27 -7.33
N LEU A 114 3.21 3.81 -8.06
CA LEU A 114 3.56 3.27 -9.37
C LEU A 114 4.35 1.98 -9.13
N THR A 115 3.94 0.88 -9.74
CA THR A 115 4.58 -0.41 -9.51
C THR A 115 4.76 -1.20 -10.81
N ASN A 116 5.90 -1.87 -10.93
CA ASN A 116 6.13 -2.83 -11.99
C ASN A 116 5.30 -4.09 -11.71
N LYS A 117 4.32 -4.36 -12.59
CA LYS A 117 3.39 -5.49 -12.43
C LYS A 117 4.03 -6.87 -12.52
N GLU A 118 5.28 -6.96 -12.97
CA GLU A 118 6.06 -8.20 -13.10
C GLU A 118 7.02 -8.40 -11.92
N HIS A 119 7.19 -7.37 -11.08
CA HIS A 119 8.13 -7.46 -9.96
C HIS A 119 7.60 -8.36 -8.84
N ALA A 120 8.50 -9.10 -8.20
CA ALA A 120 8.15 -10.07 -7.17
C ALA A 120 7.39 -9.44 -5.98
N SER A 121 7.72 -8.21 -5.59
CA SER A 121 7.03 -7.51 -4.49
C SER A 121 5.56 -7.23 -4.82
N TRP A 122 5.25 -6.86 -6.07
CA TRP A 122 3.87 -6.68 -6.54
C TRP A 122 3.11 -8.00 -6.54
N LEU A 123 3.70 -9.06 -7.12
CA LEU A 123 3.08 -10.37 -7.22
C LEU A 123 2.79 -10.97 -5.84
N SER A 124 3.71 -10.81 -4.88
CA SER A 124 3.51 -11.23 -3.49
C SER A 124 2.37 -10.44 -2.82
N GLY A 125 2.29 -9.13 -3.06
CA GLY A 125 1.20 -8.30 -2.56
C GLY A 125 -0.17 -8.75 -3.09
N ILE A 126 -0.26 -9.10 -4.38
CA ILE A 126 -1.49 -9.63 -4.98
C ILE A 126 -1.88 -10.98 -4.35
N LYS A 127 -0.92 -11.89 -4.21
CA LYS A 127 -1.17 -13.20 -3.59
C LYS A 127 -1.70 -13.04 -2.16
N PHE A 128 -1.08 -12.18 -1.36
CA PHE A 128 -1.51 -11.91 0.00
C PHE A 128 -2.95 -11.37 0.05
N GLU A 129 -3.27 -10.34 -0.74
CA GLU A 129 -4.61 -9.76 -0.71
C GLU A 129 -5.68 -10.71 -1.27
N ASN A 130 -5.38 -11.49 -2.31
CA ASN A 130 -6.30 -12.50 -2.82
C ASN A 130 -6.59 -13.55 -1.74
N TYR A 131 -5.56 -14.00 -1.03
CA TYR A 131 -5.74 -14.93 0.08
C TYR A 131 -6.64 -14.37 1.18
N LEU A 132 -6.46 -13.09 1.54
CA LEU A 132 -7.35 -12.44 2.51
C LEU A 132 -8.81 -12.35 2.02
N ARG A 133 -9.05 -12.16 0.71
CA ARG A 133 -10.40 -12.11 0.14
C ARG A 133 -11.10 -13.48 0.17
N GLU A 134 -10.34 -14.54 -0.01
CA GLU A 134 -10.82 -15.93 -0.02
C GLU A 134 -10.95 -16.51 1.38
N HIS A 135 -10.29 -15.91 2.39
CA HIS A 135 -10.21 -16.39 3.77
C HIS A 135 -10.64 -15.31 4.79
N PRO A 136 -11.95 -15.11 5.00
CA PRO A 136 -12.46 -14.10 5.92
C PRO A 136 -11.94 -14.23 7.36
N GLU A 137 -11.66 -15.45 7.81
CA GLU A 137 -11.05 -15.71 9.13
C GLU A 137 -9.64 -15.11 9.24
N ILE A 138 -8.84 -15.22 8.18
CA ILE A 138 -7.48 -14.63 8.13
C ILE A 138 -7.56 -13.11 8.00
N LEU A 139 -8.52 -12.58 7.26
CA LEU A 139 -8.79 -11.14 7.21
C LEU A 139 -9.13 -10.60 8.61
N LYS A 140 -9.91 -11.35 9.40
CA LYS A 140 -10.21 -10.99 10.79
C LYS A 140 -8.97 -11.01 11.68
N GLU A 141 -8.11 -12.01 11.54
CA GLU A 141 -6.82 -12.06 12.26
C GLU A 141 -5.94 -10.87 11.87
N TYR A 142 -5.86 -10.55 10.57
CA TYR A 142 -5.11 -9.39 10.07
C TYR A 142 -5.64 -8.08 10.65
N THR A 143 -6.95 -7.90 10.70
CA THR A 143 -7.60 -6.74 11.31
C THR A 143 -7.24 -6.62 12.80
N GLY A 144 -7.33 -7.72 13.55
CA GLY A 144 -6.97 -7.76 14.97
C GLY A 144 -5.48 -7.43 15.20
N MET A 145 -4.59 -7.94 14.35
CA MET A 145 -3.16 -7.60 14.41
C MET A 145 -2.92 -6.10 14.19
N LYS A 146 -3.63 -5.49 13.22
CA LYS A 146 -3.54 -4.04 12.97
C LYS A 146 -4.05 -3.22 14.15
N GLU A 147 -5.21 -3.57 14.70
CA GLU A 147 -5.81 -2.88 15.85
C GLU A 147 -4.94 -2.99 17.11
N ALA A 148 -4.37 -4.16 17.38
CA ALA A 148 -3.40 -4.37 18.45
C ALA A 148 -2.08 -3.60 18.26
N GLY A 149 -1.85 -3.09 17.05
CA GLY A 149 -0.71 -2.26 16.70
C GLY A 149 -0.87 -0.78 17.03
N ASP A 150 -2.05 -0.33 17.46
CA ASP A 150 -2.27 1.06 17.84
C ASP A 150 -1.34 1.47 18.99
N GLY A 151 -0.66 2.60 18.84
CA GLY A 151 0.30 3.10 19.82
C GLY A 151 1.67 2.40 19.83
N LEU A 152 1.90 1.37 19.04
CA LEU A 152 3.23 0.80 18.84
C LEU A 152 4.14 1.78 18.08
N SER A 153 5.46 1.61 18.22
CA SER A 153 6.38 2.31 17.31
C SER A 153 6.16 1.85 15.87
N VAL A 154 6.44 2.73 14.91
CA VAL A 154 6.37 2.39 13.47
C VAL A 154 7.19 1.14 13.18
N ARG A 155 8.39 1.03 13.76
CA ARG A 155 9.28 -0.14 13.63
C ARG A 155 8.62 -1.43 14.08
N GLU A 156 8.07 -1.44 15.30
CA GLU A 156 7.45 -2.64 15.88
C GLU A 156 6.17 -3.02 15.13
N TYR A 157 5.35 -2.05 14.75
CA TYR A 157 4.15 -2.28 13.96
C TYR A 157 4.45 -2.96 12.63
N TYR A 158 5.41 -2.43 11.87
CA TYR A 158 5.77 -3.01 10.58
C TYR A 158 6.50 -4.35 10.71
N ARG A 159 7.23 -4.59 11.81
CA ARG A 159 7.78 -5.93 12.11
C ARG A 159 6.66 -6.96 12.18
N ARG A 160 5.67 -6.72 13.02
CA ARG A 160 4.50 -7.63 13.18
C ARG A 160 3.72 -7.79 11.89
N LYS A 161 3.49 -6.70 11.18
CA LYS A 161 2.78 -6.72 9.90
C LYS A 161 3.48 -7.59 8.87
N ILE A 162 4.80 -7.45 8.71
CA ILE A 162 5.57 -8.23 7.74
C ILE A 162 5.66 -9.69 8.16
N GLU A 163 5.83 -9.99 9.44
CA GLU A 163 5.81 -11.36 9.95
C GLU A 163 4.48 -12.05 9.65
N PHE A 164 3.36 -11.38 9.89
CA PHE A 164 2.03 -11.87 9.53
C PHE A 164 1.89 -12.13 8.02
N ILE A 165 2.31 -11.18 7.19
CA ILE A 165 2.28 -11.32 5.72
C ILE A 165 3.12 -12.53 5.28
N ASN A 166 4.33 -12.68 5.80
CA ASN A 166 5.21 -13.80 5.48
C ASN A 166 4.60 -15.15 5.89
N GLU A 167 3.95 -15.20 7.06
CA GLU A 167 3.25 -16.40 7.51
C GLU A 167 2.12 -16.77 6.56
N VAL A 168 1.28 -15.83 6.18
CA VAL A 168 0.19 -16.06 5.21
C VAL A 168 0.76 -16.51 3.88
N LEU A 169 1.78 -15.84 3.35
CA LEU A 169 2.40 -16.20 2.07
C LEU A 169 3.09 -17.57 2.09
N SER A 170 3.46 -18.09 3.25
CA SER A 170 4.01 -19.45 3.38
C SER A 170 2.96 -20.55 3.22
N ARG A 171 1.67 -20.18 3.28
CA ARG A 171 0.53 -21.10 3.13
C ARG A 171 0.00 -21.19 1.68
N VAL A 172 0.52 -20.33 0.76
CA VAL A 172 0.00 -20.12 -0.62
C VAL A 172 0.96 -20.64 -1.69
#